data_215390c321fc33600c101c0fd20b350e
#
_entry.id   215390c321fc33600c101c0fd20b350e
#
_cell.length_a   1.000
_cell.length_b   1.000
_cell.length_c   1.000
_cell.angle_alpha   90.00
_cell.angle_beta   90.00
_cell.angle_gamma   90.00
#
_symmetry.space_group_name_H-M   'P 1'
#
loop_
_entity.id
_entity.type
_entity.pdbx_description
1 polymer ?
#
loop_
_entity_poly.entity_id
_entity_poly.type
_entity_poly.pdbx_seq_one_letter_code
_entity_poly.pdbx_strand_id
1 'polypeptide(L)'
;MTATRGLPAVWEALRTRWWLVALCGLIAGGAAFASGQLRDDEYRASASVLFRSTNLDASVLNGTSYFDRSNDPLRAAATNFELVQSPTVAARVSKELGGRLTTDEIEELMSFREIGSSDVVEISATDRSAATAALVANTWAEQFVAYRRESDRSQVAEAIALIRTELDGSNAPASDARIQDLSQTLERLRVVQALQTGGAELIDPASLPTSPVGLPL
;
A
#
# COMPACT_ATOMS: atom_id res chain seq x y z
N MET A 1 -15.57 45.88 43.78
CA MET A 1 -15.72 47.06 42.92
C MET A 1 -14.42 47.21 42.13
N THR A 2 -14.31 46.49 41.05
CA THR A 2 -13.11 46.59 40.19
C THR A 2 -13.45 46.21 38.75
N ALA A 3 -13.14 47.14 37.88
CA ALA A 3 -12.72 46.95 36.52
C ALA A 3 -13.75 46.65 35.41
N THR A 4 -14.46 47.70 35.03
CA THR A 4 -15.02 47.80 33.67
C THR A 4 -14.33 48.96 32.89
N ARG A 5 -13.01 49.15 33.10
CA ARG A 5 -12.25 50.24 32.42
C ARG A 5 -11.51 49.84 31.15
N GLY A 6 -11.60 48.60 30.71
CA GLY A 6 -10.77 48.12 29.59
C GLY A 6 -11.33 48.34 28.18
N LEU A 7 -12.63 48.22 27.98
CA LEU A 7 -13.23 48.22 26.63
C LEU A 7 -13.22 49.59 25.95
N PRO A 8 -13.58 50.76 26.60
CA PRO A 8 -13.54 52.03 25.88
C PRO A 8 -12.12 52.50 25.56
N ALA A 9 -11.13 52.21 26.43
CA ALA A 9 -9.73 52.58 26.18
C ALA A 9 -9.11 51.81 25.02
N VAL A 10 -9.47 50.54 24.85
CA VAL A 10 -9.04 49.73 23.71
C VAL A 10 -9.68 50.23 22.39
N TRP A 11 -10.95 50.62 22.46
CA TRP A 11 -11.65 51.22 21.31
C TRP A 11 -11.06 52.55 20.85
N GLU A 12 -10.69 53.40 21.76
CA GLU A 12 -10.07 54.68 21.48
C GLU A 12 -8.64 54.52 20.93
N ALA A 13 -7.87 53.61 21.48
CA ALA A 13 -6.55 53.25 20.97
C ALA A 13 -6.62 52.62 19.55
N LEU A 14 -7.64 51.77 19.31
CA LEU A 14 -7.87 51.15 17.98
C LEU A 14 -8.26 52.22 16.94
N ARG A 15 -9.09 53.18 17.32
CA ARG A 15 -9.52 54.27 16.43
C ARG A 15 -8.38 55.24 16.08
N THR A 16 -7.46 55.48 17.03
CA THR A 16 -6.33 56.39 16.83
C THR A 16 -5.19 55.75 16.03
N ARG A 17 -5.06 54.39 16.12
CA ARG A 17 -3.98 53.65 15.44
C ARG A 17 -4.50 52.62 14.47
N TRP A 18 -5.69 52.86 13.88
CA TRP A 18 -6.33 51.92 12.92
C TRP A 18 -5.43 51.57 11.72
N TRP A 19 -4.54 52.48 11.34
CA TRP A 19 -3.58 52.27 10.26
C TRP A 19 -2.55 51.15 10.60
N LEU A 20 -2.19 50.97 11.89
CA LEU A 20 -1.32 49.88 12.31
C LEU A 20 -2.03 48.55 12.18
N VAL A 21 -3.32 48.48 12.56
CA VAL A 21 -4.13 47.28 12.40
C VAL A 21 -4.31 46.95 10.89
N ALA A 22 -4.56 47.99 10.09
CA ALA A 22 -4.64 47.83 8.62
C ALA A 22 -3.30 47.36 8.03
N LEU A 23 -2.17 47.89 8.49
CA LEU A 23 -0.84 47.49 8.04
C LEU A 23 -0.53 46.05 8.44
N CYS A 24 -0.83 45.64 9.69
CA CYS A 24 -0.68 44.25 10.13
C CYS A 24 -1.59 43.31 9.32
N GLY A 25 -2.82 43.71 9.04
CA GLY A 25 -3.76 42.94 8.20
C GLY A 25 -3.25 42.82 6.76
N LEU A 26 -2.66 43.88 6.20
CA LEU A 26 -2.07 43.86 4.87
C LEU A 26 -0.82 42.97 4.80
N ILE A 27 0.05 43.02 5.81
CA ILE A 27 1.24 42.17 5.90
C ILE A 27 0.82 40.68 6.08
N ALA A 28 -0.10 40.40 6.99
CA ALA A 28 -0.60 39.04 7.21
C ALA A 28 -1.34 38.51 6.00
N GLY A 29 -2.22 39.31 5.37
CA GLY A 29 -2.93 38.95 4.13
C GLY A 29 -1.99 38.77 2.96
N GLY A 30 -1.00 39.68 2.82
CA GLY A 30 0.02 39.58 1.79
C GLY A 30 0.92 38.36 1.95
N ALA A 31 1.32 38.05 3.19
CA ALA A 31 2.09 36.83 3.49
C ALA A 31 1.28 35.54 3.23
N ALA A 32 0.00 35.51 3.64
CA ALA A 32 -0.89 34.40 3.34
C ALA A 32 -1.15 34.23 1.85
N PHE A 33 -1.34 35.32 1.12
CA PHE A 33 -1.50 35.28 -0.33
C PHE A 33 -0.22 34.81 -1.04
N ALA A 34 0.94 35.35 -0.64
CA ALA A 34 2.24 34.92 -1.19
C ALA A 34 2.53 33.44 -0.90
N SER A 35 2.24 32.94 0.30
CA SER A 35 2.42 31.54 0.63
C SER A 35 1.48 30.60 -0.15
N GLY A 36 0.29 31.09 -0.52
CA GLY A 36 -0.62 30.35 -1.41
C GLY A 36 -0.15 30.24 -2.85
N GLN A 37 0.51 31.32 -3.35
CA GLN A 37 1.07 31.35 -4.72
C GLN A 37 2.39 30.57 -4.86
N LEU A 38 3.11 30.33 -3.76
CA LEU A 38 4.38 29.60 -3.73
C LEU A 38 4.21 28.10 -3.54
N ARG A 39 2.96 27.60 -3.41
CA ARG A 39 2.72 26.17 -3.37
C ARG A 39 2.79 25.62 -4.80
N ASP A 40 3.71 24.71 -4.99
CA ASP A 40 3.78 23.96 -6.24
C ASP A 40 2.51 23.09 -6.39
N ASP A 41 1.99 23.02 -7.59
CA ASP A 41 0.88 22.14 -7.94
C ASP A 41 1.33 20.69 -7.74
N GLU A 42 0.62 19.95 -6.90
CA GLU A 42 0.83 18.52 -6.69
C GLU A 42 -0.30 17.73 -7.35
N TYR A 43 0.05 16.67 -8.01
CA TYR A 43 -0.87 15.75 -8.68
C TYR A 43 -0.88 14.43 -7.94
N ARG A 44 -2.08 13.89 -7.69
CA ARG A 44 -2.26 12.57 -7.07
C ARG A 44 -2.87 11.62 -8.06
N ALA A 45 -2.23 10.46 -8.21
CA ALA A 45 -2.73 9.34 -9.00
C ALA A 45 -2.92 8.13 -8.08
N SER A 46 -4.01 7.39 -8.27
CA SER A 46 -4.38 6.26 -7.41
C SER A 46 -4.65 5.01 -8.24
N ALA A 47 -4.07 3.89 -7.82
CA ALA A 47 -4.35 2.55 -8.31
C ALA A 47 -5.03 1.73 -7.21
N SER A 48 -5.88 0.76 -7.58
CA SER A 48 -6.59 -0.09 -6.63
C SER A 48 -6.20 -1.54 -6.79
N VAL A 49 -5.82 -2.19 -5.68
CA VAL A 49 -5.49 -3.61 -5.62
C VAL A 49 -6.52 -4.34 -4.77
N LEU A 50 -7.12 -5.39 -5.33
CA LEU A 50 -8.04 -6.29 -4.66
C LEU A 50 -7.27 -7.49 -4.12
N PHE A 51 -7.46 -7.80 -2.84
CA PHE A 51 -7.00 -9.03 -2.22
C PHE A 51 -8.08 -10.10 -2.33
N ARG A 52 -7.73 -11.23 -2.92
CA ARG A 52 -8.60 -12.40 -2.97
C ARG A 52 -8.07 -13.47 -2.05
N SER A 53 -8.84 -13.84 -1.05
CA SER A 53 -8.55 -15.04 -0.27
C SER A 53 -8.80 -16.27 -1.14
N THR A 54 -7.75 -16.84 -1.70
CA THR A 54 -7.84 -18.05 -2.51
C THR A 54 -7.95 -19.26 -1.57
N ASN A 55 -9.17 -19.66 -1.21
CA ASN A 55 -9.43 -20.91 -0.47
C ASN A 55 -9.19 -22.17 -1.33
N LEU A 56 -8.34 -22.09 -2.37
CA LEU A 56 -7.99 -23.23 -3.21
C LEU A 56 -7.26 -24.32 -2.42
N ASP A 57 -6.50 -23.93 -1.38
CA ASP A 57 -5.75 -24.85 -0.54
C ASP A 57 -6.67 -25.84 0.21
N ALA A 58 -7.79 -25.37 0.74
CA ALA A 58 -8.74 -26.20 1.48
C ALA A 58 -9.49 -27.19 0.57
N SER A 59 -9.80 -26.83 -0.66
CA SER A 59 -10.51 -27.68 -1.61
C SER A 59 -9.61 -28.74 -2.25
N VAL A 60 -8.34 -28.40 -2.50
CA VAL A 60 -7.36 -29.30 -3.15
C VAL A 60 -6.73 -30.26 -2.13
N LEU A 61 -6.59 -29.85 -0.86
CA LEU A 61 -5.96 -30.63 0.22
C LEU A 61 -6.96 -31.39 1.10
N ASN A 62 -8.17 -31.73 0.59
CA ASN A 62 -9.20 -32.49 1.31
C ASN A 62 -9.65 -31.84 2.63
N GLY A 63 -9.72 -30.51 2.69
CA GLY A 63 -10.21 -29.78 3.87
C GLY A 63 -9.21 -29.65 5.02
N THR A 64 -8.00 -30.20 4.90
CA THR A 64 -6.89 -29.94 5.82
C THR A 64 -6.14 -28.70 5.34
N SER A 65 -6.49 -27.57 5.89
CA SER A 65 -5.71 -26.33 5.70
C SER A 65 -4.40 -26.47 6.48
N TYR A 66 -3.31 -26.80 5.80
CA TYR A 66 -1.97 -26.79 6.39
C TYR A 66 -1.48 -25.34 6.68
N PHE A 67 -2.16 -24.35 6.09
CA PHE A 67 -1.91 -22.93 6.28
C PHE A 67 -3.18 -22.27 6.85
N ASP A 68 -3.59 -22.69 8.05
CA ASP A 68 -4.69 -22.06 8.77
C ASP A 68 -4.26 -20.66 9.20
N ARG A 69 -4.36 -19.73 8.24
CA ARG A 69 -4.37 -18.32 8.56
C ARG A 69 -5.73 -18.05 9.15
N SER A 70 -5.73 -17.73 10.43
CA SER A 70 -6.89 -17.36 11.23
C SER A 70 -8.01 -16.78 10.37
N ASN A 71 -9.20 -17.40 10.41
CA ASN A 71 -10.42 -16.95 9.72
C ASN A 71 -10.94 -15.58 10.23
N ASP A 72 -10.05 -14.70 10.67
CA ASP A 72 -10.37 -13.34 11.09
C ASP A 72 -10.11 -12.39 9.90
N PRO A 73 -11.17 -11.94 9.21
CA PRO A 73 -11.05 -11.05 8.04
C PRO A 73 -10.34 -9.74 8.38
N LEU A 74 -10.53 -9.20 9.59
CA LEU A 74 -9.91 -7.95 10.02
C LEU A 74 -8.40 -8.10 10.17
N ARG A 75 -7.94 -9.23 10.72
CA ARG A 75 -6.52 -9.52 10.84
C ARG A 75 -5.88 -9.74 9.47
N ALA A 76 -6.58 -10.41 8.56
CA ALA A 76 -6.11 -10.64 7.21
C ALA A 76 -5.98 -9.31 6.46
N ALA A 77 -6.96 -8.42 6.56
CA ALA A 77 -6.93 -7.08 5.96
C ALA A 77 -5.75 -6.26 6.49
N ALA A 78 -5.58 -6.19 7.83
CA ALA A 78 -4.46 -5.47 8.45
C ALA A 78 -3.09 -6.02 7.98
N THR A 79 -2.94 -7.34 7.89
CA THR A 79 -1.71 -7.96 7.39
C THR A 79 -1.46 -7.62 5.92
N ASN A 80 -2.50 -7.65 5.09
CA ASN A 80 -2.40 -7.30 3.67
C ASN A 80 -2.01 -5.82 3.50
N PHE A 81 -2.58 -4.94 4.32
CA PHE A 81 -2.26 -3.51 4.33
C PHE A 81 -0.79 -3.25 4.68
N GLU A 82 -0.26 -3.90 5.72
CA GLU A 82 1.16 -3.82 6.08
C GLU A 82 2.09 -4.35 4.97
N LEU A 83 1.68 -5.42 4.28
CA LEU A 83 2.47 -5.98 3.19
C LEU A 83 2.56 -5.05 1.98
N VAL A 84 1.50 -4.29 1.69
CA VAL A 84 1.51 -3.29 0.59
C VAL A 84 2.56 -2.22 0.84
N GLN A 85 2.79 -1.82 2.08
CA GLN A 85 3.73 -0.78 2.51
C GLN A 85 5.17 -1.29 2.69
N SER A 86 5.44 -2.54 2.29
CA SER A 86 6.74 -3.17 2.53
C SER A 86 7.87 -2.43 1.80
N PRO A 87 9.00 -2.12 2.49
CA PRO A 87 10.21 -1.55 1.87
C PRO A 87 10.77 -2.41 0.74
N THR A 88 10.48 -3.72 0.76
CA THR A 88 10.86 -4.64 -0.32
C THR A 88 10.19 -4.25 -1.63
N VAL A 89 8.93 -3.81 -1.59
CA VAL A 89 8.21 -3.33 -2.77
C VAL A 89 8.81 -2.02 -3.25
N ALA A 90 9.09 -1.07 -2.34
CA ALA A 90 9.73 0.19 -2.69
C ALA A 90 11.08 -0.01 -3.41
N ALA A 91 11.91 -0.93 -2.93
CA ALA A 91 13.17 -1.29 -3.59
C ALA A 91 12.97 -1.89 -4.98
N ARG A 92 11.93 -2.72 -5.20
CA ARG A 92 11.56 -3.24 -6.52
C ARG A 92 11.10 -2.14 -7.46
N VAL A 93 10.29 -1.20 -6.96
CA VAL A 93 9.82 -0.03 -7.73
C VAL A 93 11.00 0.83 -8.15
N SER A 94 11.93 1.16 -7.24
CA SER A 94 13.14 1.92 -7.57
C SER A 94 13.95 1.25 -8.68
N LYS A 95 14.13 -0.06 -8.59
CA LYS A 95 14.83 -0.85 -9.61
C LYS A 95 14.11 -0.83 -10.96
N GLU A 96 12.77 -0.98 -10.97
CA GLU A 96 11.95 -0.97 -12.18
C GLU A 96 11.99 0.39 -12.87
N LEU A 97 11.99 1.46 -12.09
CA LEU A 97 12.13 2.84 -12.58
C LEU A 97 13.59 3.18 -13.01
N GLY A 98 14.50 2.20 -13.01
CA GLY A 98 15.88 2.37 -13.43
C GLY A 98 16.73 3.20 -12.47
N GLY A 99 16.36 3.25 -11.18
CA GLY A 99 17.07 3.99 -10.14
C GLY A 99 16.94 5.51 -10.26
N ARG A 100 15.96 6.01 -10.99
CA ARG A 100 15.69 7.46 -11.13
C ARG A 100 15.20 8.10 -9.85
N LEU A 101 14.52 7.31 -9.03
CA LEU A 101 14.05 7.65 -7.69
C LEU A 101 14.64 6.63 -6.74
N THR A 102 15.14 7.08 -5.61
CA THR A 102 15.59 6.24 -4.52
C THR A 102 14.40 5.60 -3.80
N THR A 103 14.64 4.59 -3.00
CA THR A 103 13.60 3.95 -2.19
C THR A 103 12.90 4.94 -1.27
N ASP A 104 13.68 5.78 -0.59
CA ASP A 104 13.17 6.78 0.36
C ASP A 104 12.32 7.85 -0.35
N GLU A 105 12.76 8.35 -1.51
CA GLU A 105 11.98 9.30 -2.33
C GLU A 105 10.66 8.69 -2.79
N ILE A 106 10.65 7.42 -3.18
CA ILE A 106 9.44 6.72 -3.57
C ILE A 106 8.49 6.59 -2.37
N GLU A 107 8.99 6.19 -1.20
CA GLU A 107 8.17 6.06 0.01
C GLU A 107 7.54 7.39 0.44
N GLU A 108 8.26 8.52 0.30
CA GLU A 108 7.73 9.86 0.58
C GLU A 108 6.59 10.27 -0.37
N LEU A 109 6.62 9.81 -1.62
CA LEU A 109 5.56 10.10 -2.60
C LEU A 109 4.29 9.27 -2.33
N MET A 110 4.40 8.12 -1.63
CA MET A 110 3.34 7.13 -1.53
C MET A 110 2.40 7.37 -0.36
N SER A 111 1.15 7.05 -0.57
CA SER A 111 0.14 6.95 0.47
C SER A 111 -0.80 5.77 0.19
N PHE A 112 -1.20 5.08 1.25
CA PHE A 112 -2.01 3.86 1.16
C PHE A 112 -3.27 4.04 1.98
N ARG A 113 -4.39 3.51 1.48
CA ARG A 113 -5.68 3.59 2.15
C ARG A 113 -6.53 2.36 1.89
N GLU A 114 -7.12 1.80 2.93
CA GLU A 114 -8.16 0.79 2.78
C GLU A 114 -9.47 1.43 2.31
N ILE A 115 -10.14 0.82 1.34
CA ILE A 115 -11.43 1.29 0.86
C ILE A 115 -12.55 0.60 1.64
N GLY A 116 -13.05 1.28 2.66
CA GLY A 116 -14.13 0.79 3.51
C GLY A 116 -13.73 -0.47 4.28
N SER A 117 -14.64 -1.44 4.38
CA SER A 117 -14.40 -2.78 4.95
C SER A 117 -14.16 -3.83 3.84
N SER A 118 -13.72 -3.40 2.66
CA SER A 118 -13.46 -4.28 1.52
C SER A 118 -12.00 -4.74 1.51
N ASP A 119 -11.76 -5.86 0.84
CA ASP A 119 -10.40 -6.36 0.58
C ASP A 119 -9.67 -5.55 -0.50
N VAL A 120 -9.97 -4.24 -0.64
CA VAL A 120 -9.38 -3.33 -1.62
C VAL A 120 -8.51 -2.32 -0.92
N VAL A 121 -7.26 -2.18 -1.39
CA VAL A 121 -6.34 -1.16 -0.96
C VAL A 121 -6.08 -0.20 -2.12
N GLU A 122 -6.27 1.09 -1.85
CA GLU A 122 -5.89 2.18 -2.74
C GLU A 122 -4.43 2.55 -2.50
N ILE A 123 -3.67 2.56 -3.58
CA ILE A 123 -2.25 2.90 -3.64
C ILE A 123 -2.14 4.22 -4.39
N SER A 124 -1.77 5.29 -3.71
CA SER A 124 -1.71 6.62 -4.30
C SER A 124 -0.28 7.15 -4.27
N ALA A 125 0.13 7.80 -5.36
CA ALA A 125 1.36 8.57 -5.39
C ALA A 125 1.03 10.05 -5.64
N THR A 126 1.80 10.94 -4.99
CA THR A 126 1.65 12.39 -5.13
C THR A 126 2.99 12.97 -5.58
N ASP A 127 2.99 13.68 -6.71
CA ASP A 127 4.19 14.31 -7.28
C ASP A 127 3.82 15.62 -8.00
N ARG A 128 4.79 16.49 -8.25
CA ARG A 128 4.60 17.72 -9.06
C ARG A 128 4.27 17.42 -10.52
N SER A 129 4.62 16.24 -11.00
CA SER A 129 4.33 15.76 -12.34
C SER A 129 3.20 14.72 -12.29
N ALA A 130 2.08 15.01 -12.94
CA ALA A 130 0.97 14.08 -13.10
C ALA A 130 1.42 12.72 -13.69
N ALA A 131 2.36 12.77 -14.64
CA ALA A 131 2.91 11.56 -15.27
C ALA A 131 3.75 10.72 -14.31
N THR A 132 4.58 11.37 -13.46
CA THR A 132 5.37 10.68 -12.44
C THR A 132 4.46 10.05 -11.39
N ALA A 133 3.45 10.78 -10.89
CA ALA A 133 2.50 10.25 -9.92
C ALA A 133 1.80 9.00 -10.44
N ALA A 134 1.26 9.04 -11.68
CA ALA A 134 0.59 7.89 -12.28
C ALA A 134 1.57 6.71 -12.52
N LEU A 135 2.79 7.00 -12.98
CA LEU A 135 3.81 5.98 -13.21
C LEU A 135 4.20 5.28 -11.91
N VAL A 136 4.50 6.03 -10.84
CA VAL A 136 4.93 5.47 -9.56
C VAL A 136 3.81 4.64 -8.93
N ALA A 137 2.55 5.14 -8.91
CA ALA A 137 1.41 4.40 -8.38
C ALA A 137 1.16 3.07 -9.11
N ASN A 138 1.21 3.09 -10.45
CA ASN A 138 1.04 1.88 -11.27
C ASN A 138 2.18 0.90 -11.06
N THR A 139 3.44 1.38 -11.13
CA THR A 139 4.61 0.53 -10.92
C THR A 139 4.58 -0.11 -9.53
N TRP A 140 4.17 0.64 -8.49
CA TRP A 140 4.02 0.08 -7.15
C TRP A 140 3.00 -1.06 -7.12
N ALA A 141 1.80 -0.83 -7.65
CA ALA A 141 0.75 -1.83 -7.67
C ALA A 141 1.17 -3.10 -8.45
N GLU A 142 1.81 -2.94 -9.59
CA GLU A 142 2.33 -4.05 -10.41
C GLU A 142 3.43 -4.83 -9.68
N GLN A 143 4.42 -4.13 -9.10
CA GLN A 143 5.52 -4.76 -8.35
C GLN A 143 5.02 -5.44 -7.08
N PHE A 144 4.02 -4.90 -6.41
CA PHE A 144 3.39 -5.54 -5.27
C PHE A 144 2.69 -6.85 -5.67
N VAL A 145 1.88 -6.85 -6.72
CA VAL A 145 1.20 -8.06 -7.24
C VAL A 145 2.23 -9.12 -7.65
N ALA A 146 3.31 -8.71 -8.34
CA ALA A 146 4.39 -9.59 -8.74
C ALA A 146 5.12 -10.20 -7.52
N TYR A 147 5.42 -9.38 -6.52
CA TYR A 147 6.05 -9.80 -5.26
C TYR A 147 5.20 -10.84 -4.51
N ARG A 148 3.90 -10.58 -4.38
CA ARG A 148 2.97 -11.54 -3.75
C ARG A 148 2.95 -12.88 -4.47
N ARG A 149 2.84 -12.85 -5.78
CA ARG A 149 2.84 -14.07 -6.60
C ARG A 149 4.14 -14.86 -6.45
N GLU A 150 5.28 -14.18 -6.43
CA GLU A 150 6.59 -14.81 -6.25
C GLU A 150 6.73 -15.40 -4.83
N SER A 151 6.32 -14.66 -3.80
CA SER A 151 6.35 -15.11 -2.41
C SER A 151 5.50 -16.36 -2.20
N ASP A 152 4.27 -16.38 -2.70
CA ASP A 152 3.38 -17.54 -2.56
C ASP A 152 3.91 -18.76 -3.31
N ARG A 153 4.46 -18.56 -4.51
CA ARG A 153 5.09 -19.64 -5.27
C ARG A 153 6.34 -20.19 -4.60
N SER A 154 7.15 -19.35 -3.98
CA SER A 154 8.36 -19.79 -3.28
C SER A 154 8.03 -20.64 -2.06
N GLN A 155 7.01 -20.29 -1.29
CA GLN A 155 6.55 -21.08 -0.14
C GLN A 155 6.10 -22.50 -0.55
N VAL A 156 5.34 -22.61 -1.65
CA VAL A 156 4.94 -23.90 -2.18
C VAL A 156 6.14 -24.68 -2.73
N ALA A 157 7.09 -24.00 -3.38
CA ALA A 157 8.31 -24.63 -3.89
C ALA A 157 9.17 -25.20 -2.76
N GLU A 158 9.28 -24.49 -1.62
CA GLU A 158 9.98 -24.99 -0.44
C GLU A 158 9.30 -26.25 0.14
N ALA A 159 7.98 -26.27 0.24
CA ALA A 159 7.23 -27.45 0.67
C ALA A 159 7.45 -28.65 -0.27
N ILE A 160 7.46 -28.42 -1.58
CA ILE A 160 7.78 -29.43 -2.59
C ILE A 160 9.21 -29.96 -2.40
N ALA A 161 10.18 -29.08 -2.15
CA ALA A 161 11.57 -29.46 -1.95
C ALA A 161 11.75 -30.33 -0.70
N LEU A 162 11.07 -30.00 0.41
CA LEU A 162 11.08 -30.80 1.63
C LEU A 162 10.52 -32.21 1.41
N ILE A 163 9.37 -32.33 0.72
CA ILE A 163 8.76 -33.63 0.42
C ILE A 163 9.69 -34.46 -0.48
N ARG A 164 10.35 -33.86 -1.47
CA ARG A 164 11.32 -34.56 -2.32
C ARG A 164 12.50 -35.08 -1.50
N THR A 165 13.04 -34.25 -0.62
CA THR A 165 14.16 -34.65 0.25
C THR A 165 13.77 -35.82 1.15
N GLU A 166 12.54 -35.86 1.65
CA GLU A 166 12.03 -36.99 2.45
C GLU A 166 11.85 -38.24 1.63
N LEU A 167 11.35 -38.13 0.38
CA LEU A 167 11.25 -39.26 -0.56
C LEU A 167 12.63 -39.84 -0.92
N ASP A 168 13.60 -38.97 -1.22
CA ASP A 168 14.95 -39.37 -1.63
C ASP A 168 15.80 -39.89 -0.44
N GLY A 169 15.56 -39.35 0.78
CA GLY A 169 16.29 -39.70 1.99
C GLY A 169 15.76 -40.94 2.72
N SER A 170 14.63 -41.48 2.32
CA SER A 170 14.04 -42.67 2.96
C SER A 170 14.75 -43.97 2.52
N ASN A 171 16.02 -44.13 2.93
CA ASN A 171 16.74 -45.43 2.90
C ASN A 171 16.21 -46.42 3.96
N ALA A 172 15.25 -46.04 4.79
CA ALA A 172 14.52 -46.93 5.69
C ALA A 172 13.36 -47.59 4.91
N PRO A 173 12.89 -48.79 5.27
CA PRO A 173 11.72 -49.40 4.67
C PRO A 173 10.47 -48.59 5.02
N ALA A 174 10.30 -47.44 4.33
CA ALA A 174 9.06 -46.71 4.32
C ALA A 174 8.00 -47.66 3.73
N SER A 175 6.86 -47.81 4.42
CA SER A 175 5.75 -48.57 3.83
C SER A 175 5.37 -47.99 2.47
N ASP A 176 5.11 -48.83 1.48
CA ASP A 176 4.69 -48.42 0.13
C ASP A 176 3.54 -47.39 0.19
N ALA A 177 2.68 -47.47 1.20
CA ALA A 177 1.59 -46.55 1.45
C ALA A 177 2.08 -45.13 1.77
N ARG A 178 3.18 -44.97 2.54
CA ARG A 178 3.74 -43.64 2.84
C ARG A 178 4.36 -42.95 1.60
N ILE A 179 5.06 -43.74 0.78
CA ILE A 179 5.64 -43.27 -0.49
C ILE A 179 4.53 -42.83 -1.44
N GLN A 180 3.44 -43.60 -1.51
CA GLN A 180 2.27 -43.22 -2.31
C GLN A 180 1.61 -41.92 -1.80
N ASP A 181 1.41 -41.75 -0.51
CA ASP A 181 0.82 -40.55 0.08
C ASP A 181 1.66 -39.31 -0.18
N LEU A 182 2.97 -39.38 0.05
CA LEU A 182 3.90 -38.28 -0.24
C LEU A 182 3.91 -37.93 -1.73
N SER A 183 3.88 -38.92 -2.61
CA SER A 183 3.83 -38.70 -4.06
C SER A 183 2.54 -38.03 -4.50
N GLN A 184 1.39 -38.41 -3.95
CA GLN A 184 0.12 -37.75 -4.21
C GLN A 184 0.11 -36.29 -3.68
N THR A 185 0.66 -36.08 -2.48
CA THR A 185 0.78 -34.73 -1.90
C THR A 185 1.66 -33.84 -2.79
N LEU A 186 2.77 -34.39 -3.31
CA LEU A 186 3.66 -33.68 -4.22
C LEU A 186 2.95 -33.27 -5.51
N GLU A 187 2.17 -34.15 -6.13
CA GLU A 187 1.39 -33.79 -7.32
C GLU A 187 0.32 -32.74 -7.03
N ARG A 188 -0.36 -32.81 -5.88
CA ARG A 188 -1.32 -31.78 -5.46
C ARG A 188 -0.63 -30.42 -5.26
N LEU A 189 0.52 -30.38 -4.60
CA LEU A 189 1.27 -29.12 -4.40
C LEU A 189 1.76 -28.52 -5.72
N ARG A 190 2.13 -29.35 -6.71
CA ARG A 190 2.46 -28.85 -8.06
C ARG A 190 1.28 -28.16 -8.73
N VAL A 191 0.08 -28.75 -8.61
CA VAL A 191 -1.15 -28.13 -9.13
C VAL A 191 -1.44 -26.82 -8.40
N VAL A 192 -1.33 -26.80 -7.06
CA VAL A 192 -1.48 -25.57 -6.26
C VAL A 192 -0.47 -24.51 -6.72
N GLN A 193 0.80 -24.86 -6.86
CA GLN A 193 1.84 -23.94 -7.32
C GLN A 193 1.52 -23.34 -8.70
N ALA A 194 0.99 -24.14 -9.61
CA ALA A 194 0.61 -23.67 -10.95
C ALA A 194 -0.59 -22.70 -10.91
N LEU A 195 -1.51 -22.90 -9.96
CA LEU A 195 -2.71 -22.08 -9.79
C LEU A 195 -2.48 -20.84 -8.92
N GLN A 196 -1.34 -20.73 -8.22
CA GLN A 196 -1.04 -19.59 -7.37
C GLN A 196 -0.92 -18.29 -8.16
N THR A 197 -1.85 -17.38 -7.91
CA THR A 197 -1.92 -16.03 -8.52
C THR A 197 -1.39 -14.93 -7.61
N GLY A 198 -1.02 -15.25 -6.36
CA GLY A 198 -0.54 -14.29 -5.36
C GLY A 198 -1.66 -13.68 -4.51
N GLY A 199 -2.92 -14.06 -4.76
CA GLY A 199 -4.07 -13.54 -4.00
C GLY A 199 -4.24 -12.02 -4.05
N ALA A 200 -3.56 -11.34 -4.98
CA ALA A 200 -3.69 -9.90 -5.20
C ALA A 200 -3.85 -9.62 -6.69
N GLU A 201 -4.75 -8.71 -7.05
CA GLU A 201 -5.06 -8.34 -8.42
C GLU A 201 -5.21 -6.83 -8.55
N LEU A 202 -4.54 -6.23 -9.54
CA LEU A 202 -4.75 -4.84 -9.90
C LEU A 202 -6.09 -4.72 -10.62
N ILE A 203 -7.07 -4.05 -9.98
CA ILE A 203 -8.42 -3.90 -10.52
C ILE A 203 -8.65 -2.55 -11.21
N ASP A 204 -7.93 -1.51 -10.76
CA ASP A 204 -8.05 -0.17 -11.33
C ASP A 204 -6.66 0.47 -11.38
N PRO A 205 -6.06 0.57 -12.58
CA PRO A 205 -4.78 1.25 -12.73
C PRO A 205 -4.93 2.77 -12.58
N ALA A 206 -3.90 3.41 -12.04
CA ALA A 206 -3.86 4.84 -11.88
C ALA A 206 -3.93 5.55 -13.24
N SER A 207 -4.92 6.42 -13.40
CA SER A 207 -5.05 7.30 -14.55
C SER A 207 -4.24 8.57 -14.36
N LEU A 208 -3.93 9.26 -15.47
CA LEU A 208 -3.23 10.53 -15.43
C LEU A 208 -4.15 11.59 -14.80
N PRO A 209 -3.80 12.21 -13.67
CA PRO A 209 -4.63 13.24 -13.05
C PRO A 209 -4.67 14.49 -13.92
N THR A 210 -5.86 15.04 -14.14
CA THR A 210 -6.11 16.22 -14.98
C THR A 210 -6.09 17.52 -14.20
N SER A 211 -6.13 17.47 -12.87
CA SER A 211 -6.11 18.64 -11.99
C SER A 211 -5.18 18.39 -10.80
N PRO A 212 -4.50 19.42 -10.32
CA PRO A 212 -3.70 19.32 -9.11
C PRO A 212 -4.59 19.04 -7.89
N VAL A 213 -4.01 18.48 -6.84
CA VAL A 213 -4.66 18.31 -5.55
C VAL A 213 -4.90 19.68 -4.95
N GLY A 214 -6.10 20.22 -5.16
CA GLY A 214 -6.49 21.52 -4.63
C GLY A 214 -6.59 21.47 -3.11
N LEU A 215 -6.31 22.62 -2.47
CA LEU A 215 -6.73 22.83 -1.08
C LEU A 215 -8.25 22.59 -1.00
N PRO A 216 -8.73 21.83 -0.02
CA PRO A 216 -10.15 21.82 0.29
C PRO A 216 -10.54 23.28 0.62
N LEU A 217 -11.46 23.85 -0.15
CA LEU A 217 -12.08 25.14 0.09
C LEU A 217 -12.89 25.10 1.39
#